data_5abe514842f67a93789a7fd095ff48d1
#
_entry.id   5abe514842f67a93789a7fd095ff48d1
#
_cell.length_a   1.000
_cell.length_b   1.000
_cell.length_c   1.000
_cell.angle_alpha   90.00
_cell.angle_beta   90.00
_cell.angle_gamma   90.00
#
_symmetry.space_group_name_H-M   'P 1'
#
loop_
_entity.id
_entity.type
_entity.pdbx_description
1 polymer ?
#
loop_
_entity_poly.entity_id
_entity_poly.type
_entity_poly.pdbx_seq_one_letter_code
_entity_poly.pdbx_strand_id
1 'polypeptide(L)'
;MVNIKLTVAYKGKNFYGWQFQPEKRTVEDELNKALSKIYKKEIKVIGAGRTDSGVHAEGQVANYKVAQEIDPDNLKEAINTLLAEDVNIKKVELVAEDFHARYSAKSREYVYFFSNKPVSLVRQDFVSIVKFGPDLSRMKEIERIILGKHDFVCLRNTGSNEKQTVREILDFKIREISMSDLYGINEADKLFEIYIKADSYLYRMVRNIVGALFEIMRGKRTEADFKALLDEQREYKYTTVLAKGLSLIRVNY
;
A
#
# COMPACT_ATOMS: atom_id res chain seq x y z
N MET A 1 10.94 -16.99 -23.40
CA MET A 1 9.58 -16.37 -23.24
C MET A 1 9.76 -14.90 -22.94
N VAL A 2 8.84 -14.05 -23.44
CA VAL A 2 8.85 -12.63 -23.12
C VAL A 2 8.28 -12.43 -21.71
N ASN A 3 8.96 -11.67 -20.85
CA ASN A 3 8.52 -11.31 -19.51
C ASN A 3 8.01 -9.87 -19.51
N ILE A 4 6.78 -9.67 -19.13
CA ILE A 4 6.09 -8.37 -19.20
C ILE A 4 5.79 -7.88 -17.78
N LYS A 5 6.24 -6.65 -17.50
CA LYS A 5 5.98 -5.94 -16.25
C LYS A 5 4.85 -4.95 -16.45
N LEU A 6 3.89 -4.96 -15.54
CA LEU A 6 2.77 -4.03 -15.46
C LEU A 6 2.92 -3.14 -14.24
N THR A 7 2.75 -1.82 -14.40
CA THR A 7 2.49 -0.91 -13.29
C THR A 7 0.99 -0.64 -13.22
N VAL A 8 0.38 -0.97 -12.09
CA VAL A 8 -1.08 -1.03 -11.90
C VAL A 8 -1.51 -0.04 -10.83
N ALA A 9 -2.49 0.80 -11.14
CA ALA A 9 -3.21 1.60 -10.18
C ALA A 9 -4.62 1.04 -9.96
N TYR A 10 -5.13 1.11 -8.73
CA TYR A 10 -6.50 0.69 -8.44
C TYR A 10 -7.09 1.38 -7.20
N LYS A 11 -8.40 1.57 -7.26
CA LYS A 11 -9.22 2.04 -6.16
C LYS A 11 -9.71 0.84 -5.34
N GLY A 12 -9.05 0.56 -4.23
CA GLY A 12 -9.23 -0.68 -3.46
C GLY A 12 -10.62 -0.89 -2.84
N LYS A 13 -11.46 0.16 -2.76
CA LYS A 13 -12.78 0.15 -2.10
C LYS A 13 -13.66 -1.03 -2.50
N ASN A 14 -13.64 -1.39 -3.78
CA ASN A 14 -14.51 -2.44 -4.34
C ASN A 14 -13.81 -3.80 -4.46
N PHE A 15 -12.59 -3.93 -3.93
CA PHE A 15 -11.78 -5.14 -4.03
C PHE A 15 -11.59 -5.82 -2.68
N TYR A 16 -11.66 -7.13 -2.68
CA TYR A 16 -11.25 -7.98 -1.55
C TYR A 16 -9.72 -8.14 -1.47
N GLY A 17 -8.99 -7.10 -1.88
CA GLY A 17 -7.55 -7.03 -1.93
C GLY A 17 -6.96 -7.47 -3.27
N TRP A 18 -5.64 -7.66 -3.26
CA TRP A 18 -4.90 -8.08 -4.45
C TRP A 18 -5.16 -9.54 -4.83
N GLN A 19 -4.89 -10.46 -3.89
CA GLN A 19 -4.80 -11.89 -4.12
C GLN A 19 -6.13 -12.52 -4.53
N PHE A 20 -6.12 -13.35 -5.56
CA PHE A 20 -7.26 -14.16 -5.98
C PHE A 20 -7.92 -14.91 -4.80
N GLN A 21 -9.22 -14.81 -4.73
CA GLN A 21 -10.09 -15.52 -3.80
C GLN A 21 -11.34 -15.99 -4.53
N PRO A 22 -11.78 -17.25 -4.36
CA PRO A 22 -13.01 -17.72 -4.98
C PRO A 22 -14.19 -16.79 -4.63
N GLU A 23 -15.04 -16.54 -5.61
CA GLU A 23 -16.29 -15.75 -5.48
C GLU A 23 -16.09 -14.29 -5.01
N LYS A 24 -14.83 -13.81 -4.94
CA LYS A 24 -14.50 -12.44 -4.55
C LYS A 24 -13.86 -11.68 -5.70
N ARG A 25 -14.27 -10.43 -5.86
CA ARG A 25 -13.62 -9.53 -6.81
C ARG A 25 -12.25 -9.11 -6.27
N THR A 26 -11.18 -9.47 -6.95
CA THR A 26 -9.79 -9.15 -6.57
C THR A 26 -9.05 -8.56 -7.76
N VAL A 27 -8.00 -7.75 -7.51
CA VAL A 27 -7.24 -7.11 -8.59
C VAL A 27 -6.52 -8.13 -9.46
N GLU A 28 -5.93 -9.15 -8.85
CA GLU A 28 -5.24 -10.24 -9.57
C GLU A 28 -6.17 -10.99 -10.52
N ASP A 29 -7.42 -11.25 -10.10
CA ASP A 29 -8.42 -11.93 -10.93
C ASP A 29 -8.85 -11.08 -12.14
N GLU A 30 -9.09 -9.78 -11.94
CA GLU A 30 -9.41 -8.85 -13.03
C GLU A 30 -8.29 -8.81 -14.08
N LEU A 31 -7.03 -8.73 -13.63
CA LEU A 31 -5.87 -8.75 -14.53
C LEU A 31 -5.75 -10.08 -15.27
N ASN A 32 -5.88 -11.20 -14.56
CA ASN A 32 -5.80 -12.53 -15.14
C ASN A 32 -6.88 -12.72 -16.23
N LYS A 33 -8.12 -12.31 -15.96
CA LYS A 33 -9.23 -12.37 -16.93
C LYS A 33 -8.96 -11.51 -18.17
N ALA A 34 -8.55 -10.25 -17.99
CA ALA A 34 -8.26 -9.35 -19.10
C ALA A 34 -7.14 -9.88 -19.99
N LEU A 35 -6.01 -10.30 -19.39
CA LEU A 35 -4.89 -10.85 -20.10
C LEU A 35 -5.22 -12.18 -20.78
N SER A 36 -5.93 -13.08 -20.11
CA SER A 36 -6.34 -14.36 -20.69
C SER A 36 -7.23 -14.17 -21.91
N LYS A 37 -8.08 -13.15 -21.92
CA LYS A 37 -8.90 -12.79 -23.09
C LYS A 37 -8.05 -12.30 -24.26
N ILE A 38 -7.05 -11.43 -23.99
CA ILE A 38 -6.14 -10.88 -25.02
C ILE A 38 -5.31 -12.02 -25.65
N TYR A 39 -4.69 -12.84 -24.82
CA TYR A 39 -3.78 -13.90 -25.29
C TYR A 39 -4.50 -15.21 -25.68
N LYS A 40 -5.83 -15.29 -25.50
CA LYS A 40 -6.65 -16.49 -25.75
C LYS A 40 -6.12 -17.76 -25.07
N LYS A 41 -5.53 -17.60 -23.90
CA LYS A 41 -5.00 -18.66 -23.02
C LYS A 41 -4.98 -18.19 -21.58
N GLU A 42 -4.94 -19.11 -20.63
CA GLU A 42 -4.82 -18.77 -19.21
C GLU A 42 -3.50 -18.02 -18.95
N ILE A 43 -3.62 -16.82 -18.35
CA ILE A 43 -2.51 -16.00 -17.86
C ILE A 43 -2.69 -15.80 -16.36
N LYS A 44 -1.61 -15.99 -15.62
CA LYS A 44 -1.54 -15.68 -14.18
C LYS A 44 -0.44 -14.66 -13.94
N VAL A 45 -0.81 -13.52 -13.34
CA VAL A 45 0.15 -12.50 -12.97
C VAL A 45 0.76 -12.80 -11.61
N ILE A 46 1.98 -12.33 -11.40
CA ILE A 46 2.70 -12.39 -10.12
C ILE A 46 2.81 -10.96 -9.60
N GLY A 47 2.14 -10.63 -8.49
CA GLY A 47 2.21 -9.30 -7.87
C GLY A 47 3.45 -9.09 -7.01
N ALA A 48 3.93 -7.85 -6.92
CA ALA A 48 5.06 -7.45 -6.07
C ALA A 48 4.78 -7.60 -4.56
N GLY A 49 3.51 -7.54 -4.20
CA GLY A 49 3.04 -7.73 -2.82
C GLY A 49 1.53 -7.79 -2.78
N ARG A 50 1.00 -8.35 -1.71
CA ARG A 50 -0.45 -8.37 -1.47
C ARG A 50 -0.86 -7.07 -0.79
N THR A 51 -1.97 -6.49 -1.22
CA THR A 51 -2.68 -5.44 -0.49
C THR A 51 -3.94 -6.03 0.12
N ASP A 52 -4.31 -5.55 1.31
CA ASP A 52 -5.55 -5.97 1.99
C ASP A 52 -6.79 -5.46 1.24
N SER A 53 -7.95 -6.05 1.57
CA SER A 53 -9.25 -5.52 1.15
C SER A 53 -9.38 -4.03 1.51
N GLY A 54 -9.78 -3.22 0.54
CA GLY A 54 -9.97 -1.78 0.69
C GLY A 54 -8.71 -0.92 0.58
N VAL A 55 -7.51 -1.50 0.48
CA VAL A 55 -6.24 -0.78 0.27
C VAL A 55 -6.08 -0.41 -1.19
N HIS A 56 -5.71 0.85 -1.46
CA HIS A 56 -5.49 1.39 -2.80
C HIS A 56 -4.07 1.14 -3.31
N ALA A 57 -3.85 1.36 -4.58
CA ALA A 57 -2.52 1.45 -5.15
C ALA A 57 -2.45 2.46 -6.31
N GLU A 58 -1.32 3.19 -6.36
CA GLU A 58 -0.92 4.03 -7.48
C GLU A 58 0.25 3.41 -8.27
N GLY A 59 0.96 2.46 -7.67
CA GLY A 59 2.17 1.88 -8.24
C GLY A 59 2.40 0.42 -7.85
N GLN A 60 1.35 -0.39 -7.80
CA GLN A 60 1.50 -1.83 -7.70
C GLN A 60 2.19 -2.37 -8.95
N VAL A 61 3.02 -3.38 -8.79
CA VAL A 61 3.71 -4.01 -9.93
C VAL A 61 3.32 -5.48 -10.00
N ALA A 62 3.07 -5.94 -11.23
CA ALA A 62 2.89 -7.34 -11.54
C ALA A 62 3.73 -7.74 -12.75
N ASN A 63 4.08 -9.02 -12.89
CA ASN A 63 4.66 -9.54 -14.11
C ASN A 63 4.05 -10.88 -14.50
N TYR A 64 4.17 -11.22 -15.76
CA TYR A 64 3.79 -12.52 -16.33
C TYR A 64 4.64 -12.86 -17.56
N LYS A 65 4.68 -14.13 -17.95
CA LYS A 65 5.46 -14.61 -19.09
C LYS A 65 4.56 -15.13 -20.20
N VAL A 66 4.86 -14.75 -21.44
CA VAL A 66 4.16 -15.18 -22.65
C VAL A 66 5.13 -15.55 -23.76
N ALA A 67 4.66 -16.35 -24.73
CA ALA A 67 5.45 -16.67 -25.92
C ALA A 67 5.37 -15.57 -26.98
N GLN A 68 4.20 -14.92 -27.09
CA GLN A 68 3.92 -13.88 -28.07
C GLN A 68 4.12 -12.50 -27.47
N GLU A 69 4.91 -11.67 -28.13
CA GLU A 69 5.08 -10.26 -27.82
C GLU A 69 3.96 -9.44 -28.46
N ILE A 70 3.46 -8.45 -27.73
CA ILE A 70 2.58 -7.39 -28.22
C ILE A 70 3.27 -6.08 -27.89
N ASP A 71 3.19 -5.11 -28.77
CA ASP A 71 3.70 -3.77 -28.51
C ASP A 71 3.17 -3.24 -27.16
N PRO A 72 4.03 -2.70 -26.26
CA PRO A 72 3.64 -2.30 -24.91
C PRO A 72 2.50 -1.28 -24.85
N ASP A 73 2.45 -0.30 -25.76
CA ASP A 73 1.41 0.73 -25.75
C ASP A 73 0.08 0.15 -26.22
N ASN A 74 0.07 -0.65 -27.28
CA ASN A 74 -1.12 -1.35 -27.76
C ASN A 74 -1.63 -2.33 -26.69
N LEU A 75 -0.74 -3.02 -25.99
CA LEU A 75 -1.11 -3.93 -24.91
C LEU A 75 -1.72 -3.19 -23.72
N LYS A 76 -1.15 -2.05 -23.34
CA LYS A 76 -1.71 -1.18 -22.28
C LYS A 76 -3.13 -0.75 -22.60
N GLU A 77 -3.39 -0.28 -23.82
CA GLU A 77 -4.71 0.15 -24.27
C GLU A 77 -5.71 -1.03 -24.29
N ALA A 78 -5.28 -2.18 -24.82
CA ALA A 78 -6.10 -3.38 -24.86
C ALA A 78 -6.50 -3.86 -23.46
N ILE A 79 -5.58 -3.86 -22.50
CA ILE A 79 -5.89 -4.25 -21.12
C ILE A 79 -6.87 -3.24 -20.50
N ASN A 80 -6.60 -1.93 -20.62
CA ASN A 80 -7.43 -0.89 -20.03
C ASN A 80 -8.86 -0.85 -20.60
N THR A 81 -9.04 -1.23 -21.87
CA THR A 81 -10.37 -1.38 -22.49
C THR A 81 -11.19 -2.52 -21.84
N LEU A 82 -10.53 -3.52 -21.28
CA LEU A 82 -11.19 -4.69 -20.66
C LEU A 82 -11.37 -4.55 -19.14
N LEU A 83 -10.60 -3.66 -18.51
CA LEU A 83 -10.67 -3.41 -17.08
C LEU A 83 -11.83 -2.45 -16.75
N ALA A 84 -12.35 -2.57 -15.52
CA ALA A 84 -13.30 -1.60 -14.99
C ALA A 84 -12.57 -0.29 -14.58
N GLU A 85 -13.34 0.82 -14.45
CA GLU A 85 -12.82 2.17 -14.17
C GLU A 85 -12.00 2.30 -12.87
N ASP A 86 -12.13 1.33 -11.97
CA ASP A 86 -11.40 1.32 -10.68
C ASP A 86 -10.06 0.56 -10.72
N VAL A 87 -9.64 0.09 -11.92
CA VAL A 87 -8.30 -0.47 -12.19
C VAL A 87 -7.75 0.12 -13.48
N ASN A 88 -6.47 0.50 -13.47
CA ASN A 88 -5.80 1.08 -14.63
C ASN A 88 -4.35 0.58 -14.74
N ILE A 89 -3.93 0.19 -15.93
CA ILE A 89 -2.53 -0.07 -16.26
C ILE A 89 -1.87 1.25 -16.63
N LYS A 90 -0.96 1.71 -15.79
CA LYS A 90 -0.21 2.96 -16.02
C LYS A 90 0.96 2.77 -17.00
N LYS A 91 1.60 1.61 -16.93
CA LYS A 91 2.77 1.30 -17.76
C LYS A 91 2.87 -0.20 -18.04
N VAL A 92 3.30 -0.53 -19.24
CA VAL A 92 3.71 -1.87 -19.67
C VAL A 92 5.16 -1.81 -20.09
N GLU A 93 6.00 -2.75 -19.65
CA GLU A 93 7.43 -2.79 -19.93
C GLU A 93 7.86 -4.23 -20.21
N LEU A 94 8.72 -4.40 -21.23
CA LEU A 94 9.45 -5.64 -21.40
C LEU A 94 10.61 -5.65 -20.41
N VAL A 95 10.79 -6.77 -19.72
CA VAL A 95 11.83 -6.89 -18.68
C VAL A 95 12.66 -8.16 -18.88
N ALA A 96 13.79 -8.24 -18.20
CA ALA A 96 14.66 -9.41 -18.24
C ALA A 96 13.88 -10.68 -17.86
N GLU A 97 14.26 -11.81 -18.45
CA GLU A 97 13.53 -13.08 -18.30
C GLU A 97 13.47 -13.55 -16.83
N ASP A 98 14.49 -13.24 -16.05
CA ASP A 98 14.61 -13.56 -14.62
C ASP A 98 13.91 -12.58 -13.70
N PHE A 99 13.40 -11.44 -14.22
CA PHE A 99 12.66 -10.48 -13.40
C PHE A 99 11.44 -11.13 -12.76
N HIS A 100 11.29 -10.87 -11.45
CA HIS A 100 10.17 -11.37 -10.65
C HIS A 100 9.63 -10.22 -9.80
N ALA A 101 8.38 -9.80 -10.03
CA ALA A 101 7.78 -8.63 -9.38
C ALA A 101 7.95 -8.62 -7.85
N ARG A 102 7.86 -9.77 -7.21
CA ARG A 102 7.98 -9.88 -5.75
C ARG A 102 9.44 -9.93 -5.27
N TYR A 103 10.26 -10.79 -5.88
CA TYR A 103 11.60 -11.10 -5.35
C TYR A 103 12.68 -10.14 -5.84
N SER A 104 12.50 -9.53 -7.03
CA SER A 104 13.41 -8.48 -7.50
C SER A 104 13.18 -7.11 -6.84
N ALA A 105 12.09 -6.95 -6.11
CA ALA A 105 11.75 -5.67 -5.47
C ALA A 105 12.65 -5.39 -4.26
N LYS A 106 13.31 -4.22 -4.27
CA LYS A 106 14.19 -3.74 -3.20
C LYS A 106 13.45 -3.00 -2.10
N SER A 107 12.39 -2.28 -2.45
CA SER A 107 11.56 -1.59 -1.45
C SER A 107 10.15 -1.32 -1.95
N ARG A 108 9.23 -1.04 -1.03
CA ARG A 108 7.87 -0.61 -1.28
C ARG A 108 7.57 0.63 -0.47
N GLU A 109 6.80 1.55 -1.06
CA GLU A 109 6.43 2.83 -0.48
C GLU A 109 4.92 2.90 -0.32
N TYR A 110 4.49 3.27 0.88
CA TYR A 110 3.09 3.48 1.20
C TYR A 110 2.85 4.87 1.74
N VAL A 111 1.65 5.38 1.52
CA VAL A 111 1.12 6.55 2.21
C VAL A 111 -0.17 6.18 2.92
N TYR A 112 -0.39 6.80 4.07
CA TYR A 112 -1.65 6.73 4.79
C TYR A 112 -2.19 8.14 5.02
N PHE A 113 -3.37 8.42 4.47
CA PHE A 113 -4.03 9.71 4.62
C PHE A 113 -5.11 9.66 5.71
N PHE A 114 -5.11 10.65 6.59
CA PHE A 114 -6.14 10.82 7.58
C PHE A 114 -6.44 12.30 7.85
N SER A 115 -7.63 12.57 8.39
CA SER A 115 -8.07 13.91 8.80
C SER A 115 -8.89 13.81 10.08
N ASN A 116 -8.88 14.85 10.90
CA ASN A 116 -9.77 14.97 12.06
C ASN A 116 -11.05 15.75 11.76
N LYS A 117 -11.24 16.12 10.51
CA LYS A 117 -12.45 16.77 9.99
C LYS A 117 -13.00 15.99 8.80
N PRO A 118 -14.29 16.14 8.49
CA PRO A 118 -14.86 15.59 7.27
C PRO A 118 -14.11 16.12 6.03
N VAL A 119 -13.83 15.27 5.07
CA VAL A 119 -13.26 15.64 3.78
C VAL A 119 -14.34 15.62 2.70
N SER A 120 -14.08 16.25 1.55
CA SER A 120 -15.01 16.25 0.42
C SER A 120 -15.37 14.82 -0.04
N LEU A 121 -16.55 14.65 -0.62
CA LEU A 121 -17.05 13.35 -1.12
C LEU A 121 -16.07 12.68 -2.10
N VAL A 122 -15.36 13.46 -2.92
CA VAL A 122 -14.37 12.94 -3.87
C VAL A 122 -13.19 12.25 -3.17
N ARG A 123 -12.87 12.67 -1.95
CA ARG A 123 -11.71 12.19 -1.17
C ARG A 123 -12.06 11.18 -0.09
N GLN A 124 -13.33 11.07 0.28
CA GLN A 124 -13.76 10.24 1.41
C GLN A 124 -13.36 8.77 1.29
N ASP A 125 -13.11 8.28 0.09
CA ASP A 125 -12.68 6.92 -0.16
C ASP A 125 -11.17 6.70 0.07
N PHE A 126 -10.37 7.80 0.12
CA PHE A 126 -8.92 7.76 0.23
C PHE A 126 -8.40 8.31 1.57
N VAL A 127 -9.28 8.85 2.40
CA VAL A 127 -8.90 9.49 3.68
C VAL A 127 -9.66 8.84 4.83
N SER A 128 -8.92 8.48 5.88
CA SER A 128 -9.51 7.96 7.12
C SER A 128 -9.85 9.13 8.05
N ILE A 129 -11.09 9.18 8.55
CA ILE A 129 -11.49 10.20 9.50
C ILE A 129 -11.23 9.70 10.91
N VAL A 130 -10.49 10.50 11.71
CA VAL A 130 -10.21 10.26 13.12
C VAL A 130 -10.97 11.23 14.01
N LYS A 131 -11.32 10.81 15.24
CA LYS A 131 -12.09 11.63 16.20
C LYS A 131 -11.19 12.27 17.27
N PHE A 132 -9.96 12.64 16.90
CA PHE A 132 -9.02 13.31 17.82
C PHE A 132 -8.19 14.32 17.06
N GLY A 133 -7.68 15.34 17.76
CA GLY A 133 -6.69 16.28 17.21
C GLY A 133 -5.33 15.60 17.23
N PRO A 134 -4.68 15.36 16.06
CA PRO A 134 -3.38 14.74 16.03
C PRO A 134 -2.30 15.71 16.54
N ASP A 135 -1.56 15.30 17.55
CA ASP A 135 -0.37 16.02 17.99
C ASP A 135 0.86 15.50 17.21
N LEU A 136 1.37 16.34 16.31
CA LEU A 136 2.55 16.03 15.51
C LEU A 136 3.87 16.43 16.17
N SER A 137 3.85 17.15 17.32
CA SER A 137 5.06 17.64 17.96
C SER A 137 6.03 16.51 18.35
N ARG A 138 5.48 15.34 18.68
CA ARG A 138 6.19 14.14 19.11
C ARG A 138 6.65 13.24 17.96
N MET A 139 6.18 13.50 16.74
CA MET A 139 6.38 12.59 15.61
C MET A 139 7.82 12.60 15.07
N LYS A 140 8.58 13.68 15.28
CA LYS A 140 10.01 13.73 14.93
C LYS A 140 10.84 12.68 15.67
N GLU A 141 10.50 12.38 16.92
CA GLU A 141 11.17 11.33 17.67
C GLU A 141 10.75 9.95 17.18
N ILE A 142 9.49 9.75 16.85
CA ILE A 142 8.99 8.51 16.24
C ILE A 142 9.69 8.24 14.90
N GLU A 143 9.89 9.28 14.07
CA GLU A 143 10.62 9.16 12.80
C GLU A 143 12.04 8.61 13.01
N ARG A 144 12.72 8.99 14.10
CA ARG A 144 14.04 8.46 14.45
C ARG A 144 13.97 7.03 14.97
N ILE A 145 13.00 6.73 15.84
CA ILE A 145 12.86 5.43 16.49
C ILE A 145 12.57 4.32 15.48
N ILE A 146 11.73 4.60 14.47
CA ILE A 146 11.25 3.57 13.52
C ILE A 146 12.25 3.25 12.41
N LEU A 147 13.20 4.15 12.12
CA LEU A 147 14.17 3.96 11.04
C LEU A 147 15.14 2.82 11.38
N GLY A 148 15.51 2.06 10.33
CA GLY A 148 16.43 0.93 10.45
C GLY A 148 15.73 -0.41 10.60
N LYS A 149 16.48 -1.39 11.12
CA LYS A 149 16.03 -2.78 11.27
C LYS A 149 15.44 -3.03 12.65
N HIS A 150 14.18 -3.50 12.65
CA HIS A 150 13.47 -3.86 13.86
C HIS A 150 12.71 -5.17 13.68
N ASP A 151 12.38 -5.83 14.77
CA ASP A 151 11.46 -6.96 14.77
C ASP A 151 10.02 -6.46 14.90
N PHE A 152 9.26 -6.57 13.80
CA PHE A 152 7.87 -6.14 13.72
C PHE A 152 6.86 -7.24 14.10
N VAL A 153 7.27 -8.22 14.89
CA VAL A 153 6.38 -9.33 15.32
C VAL A 153 5.12 -8.81 16.01
N CYS A 154 5.24 -7.80 16.88
CA CYS A 154 4.11 -7.18 17.60
C CYS A 154 3.22 -6.30 16.70
N LEU A 155 3.66 -5.96 15.51
CA LEU A 155 2.95 -5.12 14.54
C LEU A 155 2.45 -5.90 13.31
N ARG A 156 2.38 -7.22 13.40
CA ARG A 156 1.75 -8.09 12.39
C ARG A 156 0.44 -8.66 12.90
N ASN A 157 -0.46 -9.00 11.98
CA ASN A 157 -1.63 -9.80 12.31
C ASN A 157 -1.33 -11.30 12.22
N THR A 158 -2.05 -12.10 13.00
CA THR A 158 -2.09 -13.55 12.88
C THR A 158 -2.60 -14.00 11.50
N GLY A 159 -2.26 -15.21 11.06
CA GLY A 159 -2.65 -15.75 9.75
C GLY A 159 -1.58 -15.62 8.66
N SER A 160 -0.39 -15.13 8.99
CA SER A 160 0.79 -15.21 8.15
C SER A 160 1.73 -16.30 8.64
N ASN A 161 2.18 -17.18 7.72
CA ASN A 161 3.20 -18.21 8.01
C ASN A 161 4.64 -17.64 7.91
N GLU A 162 4.79 -16.31 7.80
CA GLU A 162 6.08 -15.65 7.70
C GLU A 162 6.87 -15.83 9.00
N LYS A 163 7.99 -16.52 8.92
CA LYS A 163 8.88 -16.80 10.08
C LYS A 163 9.83 -15.64 10.35
N GLN A 164 10.27 -14.96 9.30
CA GLN A 164 11.16 -13.80 9.41
C GLN A 164 10.32 -12.54 9.64
N THR A 165 10.45 -11.94 10.83
CA THR A 165 9.67 -10.77 11.25
C THR A 165 10.46 -9.48 11.27
N VAL A 166 11.80 -9.57 11.13
CA VAL A 166 12.67 -8.40 11.02
C VAL A 166 12.51 -7.75 9.65
N ARG A 167 12.27 -6.42 9.64
CA ARG A 167 12.18 -5.59 8.44
C ARG A 167 13.00 -4.32 8.62
N GLU A 168 13.39 -3.71 7.50
CA GLU A 168 14.14 -2.46 7.51
C GLU A 168 13.27 -1.31 6.99
N ILE A 169 13.02 -0.33 7.87
CA ILE A 169 12.37 0.93 7.46
C ILE A 169 13.45 1.86 6.91
N LEU A 170 13.33 2.19 5.62
CA LEU A 170 14.31 2.97 4.87
C LEU A 170 14.02 4.47 4.88
N ASP A 171 12.74 4.84 4.98
CA ASP A 171 12.30 6.24 5.10
C ASP A 171 10.91 6.27 5.77
N PHE A 172 10.70 7.31 6.60
CA PHE A 172 9.45 7.48 7.33
C PHE A 172 9.22 8.96 7.59
N LYS A 173 8.01 9.47 7.28
CA LYS A 173 7.65 10.88 7.47
C LYS A 173 6.20 11.00 7.90
N ILE A 174 5.94 11.95 8.78
CA ILE A 174 4.59 12.36 9.16
C ILE A 174 4.50 13.88 8.97
N ARG A 175 3.50 14.33 8.23
CA ARG A 175 3.32 15.75 7.94
C ARG A 175 1.85 16.13 7.79
N GLU A 176 1.57 17.39 8.08
CA GLU A 176 0.34 18.06 7.67
C GLU A 176 0.50 18.50 6.21
N ILE A 177 -0.51 18.26 5.39
CA ILE A 177 -0.54 18.67 3.98
C ILE A 177 -1.61 19.75 3.85
N SER A 178 -1.24 20.92 3.33
CA SER A 178 -2.19 21.94 2.91
C SER A 178 -2.85 21.51 1.59
N MET A 179 -4.16 21.63 1.51
CA MET A 179 -4.93 21.20 0.35
C MET A 179 -5.27 22.36 -0.59
N SER A 180 -4.82 23.60 -0.31
CA SER A 180 -5.05 24.77 -1.14
C SER A 180 -4.55 24.61 -2.58
N ASP A 181 -3.55 23.76 -2.78
CA ASP A 181 -2.87 23.64 -4.07
C ASP A 181 -3.58 22.72 -5.07
N LEU A 182 -4.54 21.90 -4.66
CA LEU A 182 -5.12 20.88 -5.54
C LEU A 182 -6.47 21.25 -6.16
N TYR A 183 -7.32 22.05 -5.50
CA TYR A 183 -8.68 22.35 -6.03
C TYR A 183 -9.29 23.67 -5.57
N GLY A 184 -8.51 24.64 -5.04
CA GLY A 184 -9.05 25.94 -4.59
C GLY A 184 -10.09 25.82 -3.44
N ILE A 185 -10.05 24.74 -2.68
CA ILE A 185 -10.99 24.45 -1.59
C ILE A 185 -10.39 24.95 -0.29
N ASN A 186 -11.20 25.66 0.49
CA ASN A 186 -10.89 26.34 1.74
C ASN A 186 -9.73 25.73 2.56
N GLU A 187 -8.83 26.59 3.03
CA GLU A 187 -7.69 26.33 3.94
C GLU A 187 -8.06 25.58 5.25
N ALA A 188 -9.33 25.27 5.46
CA ALA A 188 -9.83 24.67 6.69
C ALA A 188 -9.63 23.15 6.80
N ASP A 189 -9.34 22.45 5.70
CA ASP A 189 -9.26 20.99 5.69
C ASP A 189 -7.81 20.51 5.85
N LYS A 190 -7.44 20.30 7.14
CA LYS A 190 -6.14 19.69 7.44
C LYS A 190 -6.13 18.23 7.07
N LEU A 191 -5.27 17.87 6.12
CA LEU A 191 -4.96 16.50 5.77
C LEU A 191 -3.60 16.12 6.35
N PHE A 192 -3.51 14.94 6.92
CA PHE A 192 -2.26 14.39 7.44
C PHE A 192 -1.82 13.21 6.61
N GLU A 193 -0.53 13.15 6.33
CA GLU A 193 0.12 12.05 5.61
C GLU A 193 1.10 11.35 6.53
N ILE A 194 1.04 10.01 6.52
CA ILE A 194 2.12 9.15 7.02
C ILE A 194 2.69 8.44 5.80
N TYR A 195 3.94 8.74 5.47
CA TYR A 195 4.71 8.06 4.43
C TYR A 195 5.65 7.05 5.07
N ILE A 196 5.74 5.86 4.47
CA ILE A 196 6.64 4.80 4.91
C ILE A 196 7.21 4.03 3.73
N LYS A 197 8.54 3.85 3.75
CA LYS A 197 9.30 3.03 2.81
C LYS A 197 10.06 1.96 3.57
N ALA A 198 9.93 0.69 3.15
CA ALA A 198 10.66 -0.42 3.72
C ALA A 198 11.10 -1.43 2.64
N ASP A 199 12.02 -2.31 2.99
CA ASP A 199 12.42 -3.45 2.16
C ASP A 199 11.22 -4.36 1.86
N SER A 200 10.43 -4.65 2.87
CA SER A 200 9.21 -5.45 2.78
C SER A 200 8.30 -5.21 3.99
N TYR A 201 7.09 -5.78 3.96
CA TYR A 201 6.12 -5.64 5.03
C TYR A 201 5.50 -6.98 5.42
N LEU A 202 5.21 -7.14 6.70
CA LEU A 202 4.41 -8.25 7.23
C LEU A 202 2.90 -7.98 6.99
N TYR A 203 2.09 -9.00 7.19
CA TYR A 203 0.64 -8.87 7.04
C TYR A 203 0.07 -7.78 7.95
N ARG A 204 -0.56 -6.78 7.35
CA ARG A 204 -1.14 -5.57 7.97
C ARG A 204 -0.15 -4.67 8.72
N MET A 205 1.15 -4.88 8.59
CA MET A 205 2.18 -4.16 9.34
C MET A 205 2.03 -2.64 9.25
N VAL A 206 1.89 -2.05 8.06
CA VAL A 206 1.74 -0.59 7.92
C VAL A 206 0.51 -0.08 8.66
N ARG A 207 -0.63 -0.75 8.54
CA ARG A 207 -1.88 -0.37 9.23
C ARG A 207 -1.77 -0.48 10.75
N ASN A 208 -1.01 -1.43 11.25
CA ASN A 208 -0.73 -1.61 12.67
C ASN A 208 0.22 -0.55 13.20
N ILE A 209 1.28 -0.21 12.44
CA ILE A 209 2.17 0.92 12.74
C ILE A 209 1.34 2.20 12.92
N VAL A 210 0.51 2.54 11.94
CA VAL A 210 -0.35 3.73 12.02
C VAL A 210 -1.31 3.65 13.21
N GLY A 211 -1.86 2.49 13.51
CA GLY A 211 -2.72 2.28 14.68
C GLY A 211 -2.00 2.53 16.00
N ALA A 212 -0.77 2.04 16.13
CA ALA A 212 0.10 2.28 17.29
C ALA A 212 0.44 3.79 17.44
N LEU A 213 0.75 4.46 16.33
CA LEU A 213 1.03 5.90 16.31
C LEU A 213 -0.19 6.73 16.70
N PHE A 214 -1.38 6.32 16.33
CA PHE A 214 -2.61 7.02 16.75
C PHE A 214 -2.80 7.01 18.26
N GLU A 215 -2.36 5.99 18.98
CA GLU A 215 -2.40 5.97 20.44
C GLU A 215 -1.42 7.00 21.06
N ILE A 216 -0.29 7.25 20.40
CA ILE A 216 0.67 8.29 20.81
C ILE A 216 0.12 9.68 20.52
N MET A 217 -0.42 9.89 19.30
CA MET A 217 -1.04 11.17 18.90
C MET A 217 -2.23 11.56 19.79
N ARG A 218 -2.89 10.58 20.40
CA ARG A 218 -3.97 10.80 21.39
C ARG A 218 -3.45 11.09 22.80
N GLY A 219 -2.15 11.01 23.04
CA GLY A 219 -1.55 11.13 24.37
C GLY A 219 -1.76 9.91 25.28
N LYS A 220 -2.22 8.77 24.74
CA LYS A 220 -2.45 7.55 25.53
C LYS A 220 -1.20 6.70 25.68
N ARG A 221 -0.22 6.90 24.81
CA ARG A 221 1.07 6.22 24.80
C ARG A 221 2.19 7.24 24.58
N THR A 222 3.41 6.79 24.86
CA THR A 222 4.62 7.60 24.72
C THR A 222 5.52 7.06 23.60
N GLU A 223 6.51 7.85 23.21
CA GLU A 223 7.57 7.42 22.28
C GLU A 223 8.35 6.24 22.86
N ALA A 224 8.55 6.23 24.21
CA ALA A 224 9.18 5.13 24.90
C ALA A 224 8.36 3.83 24.82
N ASP A 225 7.01 3.91 24.88
CA ASP A 225 6.15 2.74 24.64
C ASP A 225 6.31 2.21 23.22
N PHE A 226 6.42 3.10 22.21
CA PHE A 226 6.62 2.68 20.83
C PHE A 226 7.99 2.04 20.62
N LYS A 227 9.04 2.60 21.25
CA LYS A 227 10.37 2.01 21.25
C LYS A 227 10.37 0.63 21.88
N ALA A 228 9.74 0.46 23.03
CA ALA A 228 9.61 -0.83 23.71
C ALA A 228 8.82 -1.87 22.88
N LEU A 229 7.83 -1.42 22.09
CA LEU A 229 7.11 -2.28 21.14
C LEU A 229 8.02 -2.87 20.06
N LEU A 230 9.01 -2.09 19.58
CA LEU A 230 9.94 -2.51 18.54
C LEU A 230 11.12 -3.32 19.10
N ASP A 231 11.74 -2.84 20.18
CA ASP A 231 13.02 -3.36 20.68
C ASP A 231 12.83 -4.46 21.73
N GLU A 232 11.79 -4.35 22.57
CA GLU A 232 11.53 -5.25 23.70
C GLU A 232 10.35 -6.19 23.43
N GLN A 233 9.68 -6.05 22.27
CA GLN A 233 8.45 -6.76 21.94
C GLN A 233 7.35 -6.61 23.01
N ARG A 234 7.35 -5.47 23.70
CA ARG A 234 6.35 -5.15 24.73
C ARG A 234 5.07 -4.65 24.09
N GLU A 235 4.11 -5.52 23.95
CA GLU A 235 2.82 -5.19 23.33
C GLU A 235 2.03 -4.17 24.15
N TYR A 236 1.35 -3.26 23.45
CA TYR A 236 0.25 -2.48 23.98
C TYR A 236 -0.95 -2.51 23.04
N LYS A 237 -2.12 -2.27 23.62
CA LYS A 237 -3.36 -2.31 22.81
C LYS A 237 -3.42 -1.13 21.86
N TYR A 238 -3.55 -1.41 20.58
CA TYR A 238 -3.84 -0.48 19.50
C TYR A 238 -4.92 -1.08 18.59
N THR A 239 -5.50 -0.27 17.71
CA THR A 239 -6.49 -0.72 16.72
C THR A 239 -5.90 -0.61 15.33
N THR A 240 -5.91 -1.71 14.56
CA THR A 240 -5.55 -1.67 13.13
C THR A 240 -6.42 -0.64 12.41
N VAL A 241 -5.80 0.34 11.75
CA VAL A 241 -6.54 1.42 11.09
C VAL A 241 -7.29 0.95 9.85
N LEU A 242 -8.28 1.75 9.42
CA LEU A 242 -9.08 1.46 8.22
C LEU A 242 -8.19 1.39 6.98
N ALA A 243 -8.50 0.45 6.08
CA ALA A 243 -7.75 0.23 4.84
C ALA A 243 -7.82 1.43 3.90
N LYS A 244 -8.96 2.12 3.84
CA LYS A 244 -9.23 3.21 2.89
C LYS A 244 -8.26 4.40 2.94
N GLY A 245 -7.53 4.60 4.05
CA GLY A 245 -6.48 5.62 4.12
C GLY A 245 -5.17 5.18 3.47
N LEU A 246 -4.98 3.88 3.21
CA LEU A 246 -3.69 3.31 2.79
C LEU A 246 -3.61 3.13 1.27
N SER A 247 -2.50 3.59 0.70
CA SER A 247 -2.17 3.40 -0.72
C SER A 247 -0.73 2.94 -0.90
N LEU A 248 -0.53 1.90 -1.71
CA LEU A 248 0.79 1.51 -2.23
C LEU A 248 1.14 2.46 -3.37
N ILE A 249 2.12 3.35 -3.16
CA ILE A 249 2.45 4.38 -4.16
C ILE A 249 3.56 3.97 -5.11
N ARG A 250 4.47 3.08 -4.67
CA ARG A 250 5.60 2.64 -5.50
C ARG A 250 6.19 1.32 -5.04
N VAL A 251 6.68 0.55 -6.01
CA VAL A 251 7.59 -0.58 -5.82
C VAL A 251 8.90 -0.27 -6.54
N ASN A 252 10.03 -0.36 -5.86
CA ASN A 252 11.37 -0.06 -6.41
C ASN A 252 12.14 -1.36 -6.67
N TYR A 253 12.87 -1.36 -7.79
CA TYR A 253 13.66 -2.49 -8.29
C TYR A 253 15.14 -2.17 -8.42
#